data_d22eb950b200ed5e2482f9931c927635
#
_entry.id   d22eb950b200ed5e2482f9931c927635
#
_cell.length_a   1.000
_cell.length_b   1.000
_cell.length_c   1.000
_cell.angle_alpha   90.00
_cell.angle_beta   90.00
_cell.angle_gamma   90.00
#
_symmetry.space_group_name_H-M   'P 1'
#
loop_
_entity.id
_entity.type
_entity.pdbx_description
1 polymer ?
#
loop_
_entity_poly.entity_id
_entity_poly.type
_entity_poly.pdbx_seq_one_letter_code
_entity_poly.pdbx_strand_id
1 'polypeptide(L)'
;MEAEAEPKKKKFTDKLKFGSEKIQAELDAEKAKYAELEDKYKRTLAEYQNFRTRSQREKEGTYSDAVAATIAAFLPVLDNLQRAAAAESKDPDFKKGVEMTLKGYMDLLDKYSVVPTAEVGQEFDANFHNAVMHIEDEELGENLVAEIFQQGYKMGDRVLRHAVVKVAN
;
A
#
# COMPACT_ATOMS: atom_id res chain seq x y z
N MET A 1 11.99 -83.93 38.46
CA MET A 1 11.06 -83.35 37.49
C MET A 1 11.17 -81.80 37.42
N GLU A 2 12.36 -81.21 37.50
CA GLU A 2 12.56 -79.71 37.45
C GLU A 2 13.38 -79.19 36.26
N ALA A 3 13.94 -80.06 35.44
CA ALA A 3 14.89 -79.68 34.40
C ALA A 3 14.27 -79.26 33.04
N GLU A 4 12.95 -79.44 32.80
CA GLU A 4 12.28 -79.12 31.52
C GLU A 4 11.48 -77.84 31.54
N ALA A 5 11.30 -77.19 32.67
CA ALA A 5 10.48 -75.94 32.81
C ALA A 5 11.27 -74.64 32.48
N GLU A 6 12.59 -74.60 32.66
CA GLU A 6 13.44 -73.46 32.43
C GLU A 6 13.58 -73.05 30.94
N PRO A 7 13.77 -73.98 29.98
CA PRO A 7 13.91 -73.54 28.56
C PRO A 7 12.60 -73.06 27.96
N LYS A 8 11.44 -73.47 28.46
CA LYS A 8 10.14 -72.94 27.99
C LYS A 8 9.83 -71.50 28.50
N LYS A 9 10.19 -71.18 29.74
CA LYS A 9 10.07 -69.84 30.33
C LYS A 9 10.99 -68.84 29.61
N LYS A 10 12.22 -69.28 29.32
CA LYS A 10 13.20 -68.41 28.62
C LYS A 10 12.76 -68.06 27.19
N LYS A 11 12.24 -69.02 26.41
CA LYS A 11 11.66 -68.79 25.06
C LYS A 11 10.42 -67.91 25.10
N PHE A 12 9.61 -67.97 26.13
CA PHE A 12 8.42 -67.12 26.27
C PHE A 12 8.80 -65.64 26.60
N THR A 13 9.74 -65.46 27.53
CA THR A 13 10.27 -64.11 27.85
C THR A 13 11.01 -63.44 26.69
N ASP A 14 11.76 -64.25 25.89
CA ASP A 14 12.45 -63.72 24.69
C ASP A 14 11.45 -63.30 23.59
N LYS A 15 10.36 -64.05 23.39
CA LYS A 15 9.27 -63.70 22.49
C LYS A 15 8.54 -62.43 22.93
N LEU A 16 8.29 -62.26 24.23
CA LEU A 16 7.68 -61.01 24.77
C LEU A 16 8.61 -59.84 24.63
N LYS A 17 9.91 -59.98 24.88
CA LYS A 17 10.91 -58.93 24.66
C LYS A 17 10.98 -58.51 23.20
N PHE A 18 11.07 -59.44 22.26
CA PHE A 18 11.09 -59.17 20.84
C PHE A 18 9.81 -58.48 20.36
N GLY A 19 8.63 -58.87 20.84
CA GLY A 19 7.36 -58.22 20.56
C GLY A 19 7.32 -56.76 21.09
N SER A 20 7.84 -56.58 22.33
CA SER A 20 7.92 -55.24 22.94
C SER A 20 8.88 -54.32 22.19
N GLU A 21 10.05 -54.79 21.77
CA GLU A 21 11.04 -54.04 21.00
C GLU A 21 10.48 -53.62 19.63
N LYS A 22 9.73 -54.52 18.96
CA LYS A 22 9.10 -54.20 17.68
C LYS A 22 8.02 -53.13 17.82
N ILE A 23 7.14 -53.23 18.82
CA ILE A 23 6.12 -52.21 19.10
C ILE A 23 6.76 -50.87 19.45
N GLN A 24 7.84 -50.89 20.23
CA GLN A 24 8.57 -49.66 20.57
C GLN A 24 9.16 -48.99 19.33
N ALA A 25 9.77 -49.79 18.43
CA ALA A 25 10.32 -49.26 17.18
C ALA A 25 9.23 -48.65 16.25
N GLU A 26 8.07 -49.35 16.18
CA GLU A 26 6.90 -48.83 15.43
C GLU A 26 6.37 -47.53 16.05
N LEU A 27 6.29 -47.46 17.38
CA LEU A 27 5.87 -46.25 18.11
C LEU A 27 6.82 -45.07 17.88
N ASP A 28 8.13 -45.34 17.93
CA ASP A 28 9.14 -44.28 17.72
C ASP A 28 9.15 -43.80 16.26
N ALA A 29 8.92 -44.71 15.30
CA ALA A 29 8.74 -44.35 13.90
C ALA A 29 7.49 -43.45 13.66
N GLU A 30 6.37 -43.79 14.31
CA GLU A 30 5.14 -42.99 14.22
C GLU A 30 5.30 -41.64 14.92
N LYS A 31 5.99 -41.57 16.07
CA LYS A 31 6.32 -40.32 16.74
C LYS A 31 7.19 -39.40 15.85
N ALA A 32 8.17 -39.97 15.14
CA ALA A 32 9.01 -39.23 14.22
C ALA A 32 8.21 -38.65 13.05
N LYS A 33 7.29 -39.41 12.45
CA LYS A 33 6.37 -38.94 11.41
C LYS A 33 5.44 -37.85 11.92
N TYR A 34 4.93 -38.01 13.13
CA TYR A 34 4.07 -37.00 13.75
C TYR A 34 4.83 -35.68 13.97
N ALA A 35 6.06 -35.74 14.47
CA ALA A 35 6.90 -34.54 14.65
C ALA A 35 7.22 -33.85 13.32
N GLU A 36 7.52 -34.64 12.27
CA GLU A 36 7.73 -34.08 10.93
C GLU A 36 6.47 -33.41 10.37
N LEU A 37 5.31 -34.02 10.55
CA LEU A 37 4.03 -33.48 10.12
C LEU A 37 3.67 -32.18 10.89
N GLU A 38 3.92 -32.19 12.20
CA GLU A 38 3.72 -31.02 13.06
C GLU A 38 4.60 -29.84 12.62
N ASP A 39 5.86 -30.09 12.31
CA ASP A 39 6.78 -29.08 11.81
C ASP A 39 6.33 -28.52 10.45
N LYS A 40 5.96 -29.41 9.52
CA LYS A 40 5.37 -29.01 8.23
C LYS A 40 4.11 -28.16 8.42
N TYR A 41 3.22 -28.57 9.33
CA TYR A 41 2.00 -27.82 9.62
C TYR A 41 2.32 -26.42 10.17
N LYS A 42 3.22 -26.32 11.14
CA LYS A 42 3.65 -25.02 11.71
C LYS A 42 4.25 -24.11 10.64
N ARG A 43 5.10 -24.65 9.79
CA ARG A 43 5.69 -23.92 8.66
C ARG A 43 4.64 -23.43 7.69
N THR A 44 3.75 -24.32 7.24
CA THR A 44 2.66 -23.94 6.31
C THR A 44 1.74 -22.89 6.91
N LEU A 45 1.43 -22.97 8.20
CA LEU A 45 0.62 -21.97 8.90
C LEU A 45 1.30 -20.61 8.92
N ALA A 46 2.60 -20.55 9.20
CA ALA A 46 3.37 -19.33 9.17
C ALA A 46 3.44 -18.71 7.75
N GLU A 47 3.67 -19.53 6.73
CA GLU A 47 3.67 -19.12 5.33
C GLU A 47 2.29 -18.57 4.91
N TYR A 48 1.21 -19.22 5.32
CA TYR A 48 -0.15 -18.76 5.05
C TYR A 48 -0.45 -17.42 5.72
N GLN A 49 -0.03 -17.21 6.97
CA GLN A 49 -0.20 -15.94 7.67
C GLN A 49 0.56 -14.82 6.96
N ASN A 50 1.81 -15.08 6.55
CA ASN A 50 2.61 -14.13 5.78
C ASN A 50 1.97 -13.80 4.43
N PHE A 51 1.51 -14.82 3.71
CA PHE A 51 0.78 -14.65 2.45
C PHE A 51 -0.48 -13.80 2.62
N ARG A 52 -1.30 -14.09 3.64
CA ARG A 52 -2.52 -13.34 3.93
C ARG A 52 -2.24 -11.86 4.19
N THR A 53 -1.22 -11.57 5.03
CA THR A 53 -0.83 -10.20 5.35
C THR A 53 -0.33 -9.45 4.11
N ARG A 54 0.51 -10.10 3.30
CA ARG A 54 1.01 -9.53 2.04
C ARG A 54 -0.13 -9.29 1.06
N SER A 55 -0.99 -10.27 0.84
CA SER A 55 -2.13 -10.15 -0.09
C SER A 55 -3.10 -9.04 0.31
N GLN A 56 -3.30 -8.83 1.61
CA GLN A 56 -4.12 -7.71 2.09
C GLN A 56 -3.48 -6.36 1.77
N ARG A 57 -2.19 -6.20 2.04
CA ARG A 57 -1.44 -4.97 1.70
C ARG A 57 -1.43 -4.69 0.19
N GLU A 58 -1.24 -5.74 -0.62
CA GLU A 58 -1.28 -5.63 -2.09
C GLU A 58 -2.65 -5.16 -2.60
N LYS A 59 -3.75 -5.68 -2.02
CA LYS A 59 -5.12 -5.23 -2.36
C LYS A 59 -5.35 -3.76 -2.00
N GLU A 60 -4.94 -3.34 -0.81
CA GLU A 60 -5.07 -1.96 -0.35
C GLU A 60 -4.23 -1.02 -1.22
N GLY A 61 -3.00 -1.42 -1.58
CA GLY A 61 -2.14 -0.69 -2.50
C GLY A 61 -2.78 -0.56 -3.89
N THR A 62 -3.27 -1.67 -4.46
CA THR A 62 -3.92 -1.67 -5.78
C THR A 62 -5.15 -0.77 -5.82
N TYR A 63 -5.98 -0.79 -4.77
CA TYR A 63 -7.13 0.11 -4.66
C TYR A 63 -6.70 1.57 -4.61
N SER A 64 -5.74 1.91 -3.76
CA SER A 64 -5.19 3.26 -3.67
C SER A 64 -4.60 3.74 -5.00
N ASP A 65 -3.89 2.87 -5.71
CA ASP A 65 -3.31 3.15 -7.02
C ASP A 65 -4.38 3.42 -8.08
N ALA A 66 -5.45 2.63 -8.10
CA ALA A 66 -6.56 2.83 -9.02
C ALA A 66 -7.30 4.14 -8.76
N VAL A 67 -7.55 4.47 -7.50
CA VAL A 67 -8.16 5.75 -7.10
C VAL A 67 -7.28 6.92 -7.51
N ALA A 68 -5.97 6.86 -7.21
CA ALA A 68 -5.03 7.91 -7.58
C ALA A 68 -4.97 8.14 -9.10
N ALA A 69 -4.89 7.08 -9.89
CA ALA A 69 -4.89 7.15 -11.35
C ALA A 69 -6.20 7.75 -11.90
N THR A 70 -7.34 7.36 -11.31
CA THR A 70 -8.65 7.90 -11.68
C THR A 70 -8.72 9.40 -11.40
N ILE A 71 -8.36 9.84 -10.20
CA ILE A 71 -8.36 11.25 -9.84
C ILE A 71 -7.42 12.04 -10.76
N ALA A 72 -6.21 11.55 -11.01
CA ALA A 72 -5.26 12.19 -11.92
C ALA A 72 -5.83 12.40 -13.33
N ALA A 73 -6.59 11.43 -13.85
CA ALA A 73 -7.26 11.53 -15.15
C ALA A 73 -8.37 12.61 -15.16
N PHE A 74 -8.96 12.94 -14.01
CA PHE A 74 -9.98 13.98 -13.89
C PHE A 74 -9.44 15.41 -13.58
N LEU A 75 -8.14 15.56 -13.24
CA LEU A 75 -7.54 16.86 -12.97
C LEU A 75 -7.68 17.86 -14.13
N PRO A 76 -7.61 17.47 -15.42
CA PRO A 76 -7.86 18.41 -16.52
C PRO A 76 -9.27 19.01 -16.52
N VAL A 77 -10.26 18.27 -15.99
CA VAL A 77 -11.63 18.81 -15.85
C VAL A 77 -11.65 19.89 -14.77
N LEU A 78 -10.92 19.68 -13.66
CA LEU A 78 -10.76 20.69 -12.62
C LEU A 78 -10.06 21.94 -13.16
N ASP A 79 -8.99 21.79 -13.94
CA ASP A 79 -8.29 22.94 -14.57
C ASP A 79 -9.25 23.77 -15.44
N ASN A 80 -10.13 23.10 -16.19
CA ASN A 80 -11.14 23.78 -17.02
C ASN A 80 -12.19 24.49 -16.17
N LEU A 81 -12.63 23.90 -15.06
CA LEU A 81 -13.57 24.54 -14.12
C LEU A 81 -12.93 25.78 -13.45
N GLN A 82 -11.67 25.67 -13.03
CA GLN A 82 -10.93 26.81 -12.47
C GLN A 82 -10.81 27.95 -13.47
N ARG A 83 -10.48 27.62 -14.73
CA ARG A 83 -10.40 28.63 -15.82
C ARG A 83 -11.76 29.25 -16.09
N ALA A 84 -12.84 28.46 -16.09
CA ALA A 84 -14.20 28.97 -16.28
C ALA A 84 -14.65 29.88 -15.12
N ALA A 85 -14.28 29.54 -13.88
CA ALA A 85 -14.58 30.40 -12.71
C ALA A 85 -13.79 31.73 -12.72
N ALA A 86 -12.55 31.72 -13.24
CA ALA A 86 -11.72 32.89 -13.37
C ALA A 86 -12.10 33.80 -14.56
N ALA A 87 -12.85 33.28 -15.55
CA ALA A 87 -13.26 34.02 -16.72
C ALA A 87 -14.31 35.10 -16.35
N GLU A 88 -14.21 36.24 -17.03
CA GLU A 88 -15.24 37.28 -16.92
C GLU A 88 -16.55 36.79 -17.54
N SER A 89 -17.62 36.88 -16.77
CA SER A 89 -18.98 36.59 -17.24
C SER A 89 -19.90 37.75 -16.95
N LYS A 90 -20.73 38.12 -17.93
CA LYS A 90 -21.80 39.13 -17.77
C LYS A 90 -23.03 38.55 -17.05
N ASP A 91 -23.09 37.24 -16.93
CA ASP A 91 -24.18 36.53 -16.25
C ASP A 91 -23.69 36.07 -14.85
N PRO A 92 -24.17 36.74 -13.78
CA PRO A 92 -23.76 36.40 -12.41
C PRO A 92 -24.28 35.05 -11.96
N ASP A 93 -25.43 34.56 -12.46
CA ASP A 93 -25.99 33.29 -12.09
C ASP A 93 -25.17 32.12 -12.71
N PHE A 94 -24.70 32.30 -13.94
CA PHE A 94 -23.77 31.37 -14.56
C PHE A 94 -22.46 31.25 -13.78
N LYS A 95 -21.86 32.39 -13.42
CA LYS A 95 -20.61 32.44 -12.64
C LYS A 95 -20.77 31.72 -11.30
N LYS A 96 -21.85 32.03 -10.58
CA LYS A 96 -22.16 31.38 -9.32
C LYS A 96 -22.35 29.85 -9.47
N GLY A 97 -22.99 29.38 -10.56
CA GLY A 97 -23.13 27.95 -10.85
C GLY A 97 -21.79 27.24 -11.05
N VAL A 98 -20.86 27.87 -11.79
CA VAL A 98 -19.50 27.34 -11.98
C VAL A 98 -18.72 27.29 -10.67
N GLU A 99 -18.78 28.36 -9.85
CA GLU A 99 -18.11 28.42 -8.55
C GLU A 99 -18.65 27.35 -7.59
N MET A 100 -19.95 27.12 -7.55
CA MET A 100 -20.55 26.05 -6.74
C MET A 100 -20.11 24.66 -7.21
N THR A 101 -19.99 24.43 -8.52
CA THR A 101 -19.51 23.17 -9.10
C THR A 101 -18.03 22.96 -8.74
N LEU A 102 -17.20 23.99 -8.88
CA LEU A 102 -15.79 23.97 -8.50
C LEU A 102 -15.62 23.64 -7.02
N LYS A 103 -16.39 24.30 -6.15
CA LYS A 103 -16.39 24.03 -4.72
C LYS A 103 -16.76 22.57 -4.42
N GLY A 104 -17.83 22.06 -5.03
CA GLY A 104 -18.22 20.64 -4.86
C GLY A 104 -17.13 19.65 -5.32
N TYR A 105 -16.38 20.01 -6.35
CA TYR A 105 -15.24 19.20 -6.80
C TYR A 105 -14.08 19.25 -5.79
N MET A 106 -13.77 20.43 -5.25
CA MET A 106 -12.74 20.57 -4.20
C MET A 106 -13.12 19.81 -2.92
N ASP A 107 -14.38 19.90 -2.48
CA ASP A 107 -14.90 19.13 -1.35
C ASP A 107 -14.78 17.59 -1.59
N LEU A 108 -14.89 17.16 -2.84
CA LEU A 108 -14.67 15.75 -3.20
C LEU A 108 -13.19 15.37 -3.10
N LEU A 109 -12.28 16.20 -3.58
CA LEU A 109 -10.83 15.97 -3.47
C LEU A 109 -10.41 15.84 -2.00
N ASP A 110 -10.92 16.71 -1.13
CA ASP A 110 -10.63 16.69 0.30
C ASP A 110 -11.04 15.34 0.96
N LYS A 111 -12.16 14.75 0.56
CA LYS A 111 -12.59 13.43 1.04
C LYS A 111 -11.61 12.32 0.71
N TYR A 112 -10.87 12.46 -0.38
CA TYR A 112 -9.81 11.53 -0.79
C TYR A 112 -8.42 11.96 -0.31
N SER A 113 -8.35 12.98 0.59
CA SER A 113 -7.07 13.53 1.08
C SER A 113 -6.15 13.99 -0.05
N VAL A 114 -6.76 14.55 -1.10
CA VAL A 114 -6.03 15.15 -2.22
C VAL A 114 -5.87 16.63 -1.93
N VAL A 115 -4.62 17.06 -1.86
CA VAL A 115 -4.26 18.46 -1.54
C VAL A 115 -3.42 19.09 -2.65
N PRO A 116 -3.53 20.41 -2.86
CA PRO A 116 -2.65 21.11 -3.78
C PRO A 116 -1.21 21.07 -3.29
N THR A 117 -0.25 21.14 -4.22
CA THR A 117 1.18 21.06 -3.91
C THR A 117 1.93 22.35 -4.16
N ALA A 118 1.31 23.38 -4.73
CA ALA A 118 1.96 24.64 -5.03
C ALA A 118 1.16 25.84 -4.51
N GLU A 119 1.87 26.79 -3.90
CA GLU A 119 1.37 28.09 -3.50
C GLU A 119 2.35 29.17 -3.99
N VAL A 120 1.83 30.34 -4.40
CA VAL A 120 2.67 31.48 -4.80
C VAL A 120 3.44 31.99 -3.59
N GLY A 121 4.74 32.22 -3.75
CA GLY A 121 5.64 32.67 -2.68
C GLY A 121 6.27 31.53 -1.85
N GLN A 122 5.90 30.27 -2.07
CA GLN A 122 6.59 29.15 -1.43
C GLN A 122 7.90 28.79 -2.14
N GLU A 123 8.80 28.10 -1.43
CA GLU A 123 10.04 27.56 -1.97
C GLU A 123 9.78 26.49 -3.03
N PHE A 124 10.53 26.53 -4.14
CA PHE A 124 10.45 25.54 -5.19
C PHE A 124 10.99 24.19 -4.69
N ASP A 125 10.18 23.14 -4.88
CA ASP A 125 10.58 21.76 -4.59
C ASP A 125 10.37 20.89 -5.85
N ALA A 126 11.45 20.36 -6.40
CA ALA A 126 11.45 19.53 -7.58
C ALA A 126 10.67 18.21 -7.41
N ASN A 127 10.38 17.76 -6.17
CA ASN A 127 9.54 16.61 -5.92
C ASN A 127 8.06 16.87 -6.23
N PHE A 128 7.63 18.13 -6.20
CA PHE A 128 6.24 18.53 -6.38
C PHE A 128 6.01 19.48 -7.54
N HIS A 129 7.06 20.21 -7.98
CA HIS A 129 6.98 21.29 -8.94
C HIS A 129 7.81 21.00 -10.18
N ASN A 130 7.32 21.48 -11.32
CA ASN A 130 8.01 21.49 -12.60
C ASN A 130 8.15 22.96 -13.04
N ALA A 131 9.36 23.52 -12.95
CA ALA A 131 9.66 24.86 -13.37
C ALA A 131 9.79 24.90 -14.90
N VAL A 132 8.92 25.65 -15.57
CA VAL A 132 8.92 25.84 -17.04
C VAL A 132 9.40 27.21 -17.45
N MET A 133 9.39 28.17 -16.51
CA MET A 133 9.89 29.54 -16.71
C MET A 133 10.67 30.00 -15.49
N HIS A 134 11.63 30.86 -15.75
CA HIS A 134 12.42 31.56 -14.74
C HIS A 134 12.32 33.08 -14.97
N ILE A 135 12.25 33.85 -13.90
CA ILE A 135 12.27 35.30 -13.94
C ILE A 135 13.25 35.84 -12.92
N GLU A 136 13.85 36.96 -13.24
CA GLU A 136 14.56 37.80 -12.28
C GLU A 136 13.58 38.84 -11.73
N ASP A 137 13.34 38.82 -10.42
CA ASP A 137 12.40 39.71 -9.73
C ASP A 137 12.99 40.13 -8.38
N GLU A 138 13.35 41.41 -8.28
CA GLU A 138 13.99 41.98 -7.09
C GLU A 138 13.07 41.99 -5.85
N GLU A 139 11.74 41.89 -6.04
CA GLU A 139 10.75 41.84 -4.95
C GLU A 139 10.55 40.43 -4.39
N LEU A 140 10.94 39.41 -5.14
CA LEU A 140 10.82 38.02 -4.74
C LEU A 140 12.17 37.46 -4.27
N GLY A 141 12.13 36.58 -3.27
CA GLY A 141 13.33 35.88 -2.82
C GLY A 141 13.82 34.85 -3.84
N GLU A 142 15.03 34.34 -3.61
CA GLU A 142 15.62 33.30 -4.45
C GLU A 142 14.80 32.00 -4.39
N ASN A 143 14.68 31.34 -5.53
CA ASN A 143 14.07 29.98 -5.66
C ASN A 143 12.61 29.89 -5.18
N LEU A 144 11.84 30.96 -5.34
CA LEU A 144 10.41 30.98 -4.97
C LEU A 144 9.50 30.76 -6.17
N VAL A 145 8.33 30.16 -5.92
CA VAL A 145 7.25 30.05 -6.91
C VAL A 145 6.63 31.42 -7.13
N ALA A 146 6.94 32.05 -8.27
CA ALA A 146 6.41 33.35 -8.64
C ALA A 146 4.99 33.26 -9.21
N GLU A 147 4.69 32.22 -9.96
CA GLU A 147 3.37 32.01 -10.60
C GLU A 147 3.09 30.54 -10.81
N ILE A 148 1.83 30.15 -10.73
CA ILE A 148 1.38 28.76 -10.96
C ILE A 148 0.56 28.76 -12.26
N PHE A 149 1.10 28.13 -13.30
CA PHE A 149 0.40 27.94 -14.58
C PHE A 149 -0.59 26.78 -14.52
N GLN A 150 -0.25 25.75 -13.77
CA GLN A 150 -1.09 24.59 -13.55
C GLN A 150 -0.87 24.03 -12.14
N GLN A 151 -1.94 23.89 -11.38
CA GLN A 151 -1.86 23.41 -10.01
C GLN A 151 -1.46 21.93 -9.97
N GLY A 152 -0.53 21.59 -9.08
CA GLY A 152 -0.15 20.23 -8.73
C GLY A 152 -1.03 19.67 -7.62
N TYR A 153 -1.14 18.34 -7.56
CA TYR A 153 -1.92 17.66 -6.53
C TYR A 153 -1.22 16.41 -6.04
N LYS A 154 -1.38 16.11 -4.74
CA LYS A 154 -0.93 14.85 -4.13
C LYS A 154 -2.04 14.23 -3.29
N MET A 155 -2.01 12.90 -3.18
CA MET A 155 -2.89 12.10 -2.33
C MET A 155 -2.04 11.36 -1.29
N GLY A 156 -2.07 11.82 -0.03
CA GLY A 156 -1.09 11.38 0.96
C GLY A 156 0.34 11.72 0.51
N ASP A 157 1.20 10.70 0.44
CA ASP A 157 2.59 10.85 -0.03
C ASP A 157 2.75 10.71 -1.55
N ARG A 158 1.69 10.34 -2.27
CA ARG A 158 1.75 10.10 -3.71
C ARG A 158 1.42 11.36 -4.49
N VAL A 159 2.33 11.78 -5.36
CA VAL A 159 2.10 12.86 -6.33
C VAL A 159 1.22 12.35 -7.46
N LEU A 160 0.06 13.00 -7.65
CA LEU A 160 -0.86 12.75 -8.75
C LEU A 160 -0.45 13.50 -10.01
N ARG A 161 0.01 14.73 -9.83
CA ARG A 161 0.51 15.62 -10.89
C ARG A 161 1.39 16.70 -10.26
N HIS A 162 2.55 16.97 -10.87
CA HIS A 162 3.40 18.08 -10.47
C HIS A 162 2.76 19.41 -10.87
N ALA A 163 2.96 20.45 -10.05
CA ALA A 163 2.57 21.80 -10.42
C ALA A 163 3.49 22.34 -11.51
N VAL A 164 2.94 23.01 -12.49
CA VAL A 164 3.71 23.74 -13.50
C VAL A 164 3.83 25.18 -13.04
N VAL A 165 5.05 25.61 -12.77
CA VAL A 165 5.33 26.89 -12.09
C VAL A 165 6.35 27.73 -12.84
N LYS A 166 6.32 29.03 -12.55
CA LYS A 166 7.37 30.01 -12.82
C LYS A 166 8.14 30.23 -11.51
N VAL A 167 9.45 30.19 -11.56
CA VAL A 167 10.34 30.37 -10.39
C VAL A 167 11.07 31.74 -10.52
N ALA A 168 11.22 32.43 -9.41
CA ALA A 168 11.99 33.66 -9.31
C ALA A 168 13.43 33.36 -8.86
N ASN A 169 14.40 34.07 -9.44
CA ASN A 169 15.83 34.19 -9.09
C ASN A 169 16.58 32.86 -8.98
#